data_94ee026206001bd3e73f6155db3d575f
#
_entry.id   94ee026206001bd3e73f6155db3d575f
#
_cell.length_a   1.000
_cell.length_b   1.000
_cell.length_c   1.000
_cell.angle_alpha   90.00
_cell.angle_beta   90.00
_cell.angle_gamma   90.00
#
_symmetry.space_group_name_H-M   'P 1'
#
loop_
_entity.id
_entity.type
_entity.pdbx_description
1 polymer ?
#
loop_
_entity_poly.entity_id
_entity_poly.type
_entity_poly.pdbx_seq_one_letter_code
_entity_poly.pdbx_strand_id
1 'polypeptide(L)'
;GIGTVIPGVSGGTVAVAAGEFESILRAVNNLFSAPKESFGYLCVFIPGAALGCVCAVYPARAFIAAAPSAANICFFAVSLLCTALFVYKSIGLAVKPLLLLAGIATASLFLAARYLCGISAEITSPILIFAVGVVLAAALVLPAVSFSYTLLFFGLYEKSLSMISAPEPGFILPLAAGIIAGTLAFSKLLEGLISRDRRGTYSYVLGFVLASCADIFL
;
A
#
# COMPACT_ATOMS: atom_id res chain seq x y z
N GLY A 1 0.57 -6.11 -8.56
CA GLY A 1 0.66 -7.54 -8.28
C GLY A 1 2.03 -7.92 -7.75
N ILE A 2 3.06 -8.03 -8.60
CA ILE A 2 4.40 -8.52 -8.19
C ILE A 2 4.97 -7.71 -7.00
N GLY A 3 4.87 -6.39 -7.04
CA GLY A 3 5.39 -5.52 -5.98
C GLY A 3 4.75 -5.70 -4.60
N THR A 4 3.56 -6.28 -4.51
CA THR A 4 2.92 -6.54 -3.21
C THR A 4 3.46 -7.79 -2.50
N VAL A 5 4.20 -8.63 -3.22
CA VAL A 5 4.78 -9.88 -2.70
C VAL A 5 6.20 -9.65 -2.19
N ILE A 6 6.89 -8.65 -2.71
CA ILE A 6 8.28 -8.34 -2.38
C ILE A 6 8.29 -7.52 -1.07
N PRO A 7 8.95 -8.00 0.00
CA PRO A 7 9.10 -7.24 1.24
C PRO A 7 9.73 -5.86 0.97
N GLY A 8 9.21 -4.82 1.61
CA GLY A 8 9.69 -3.45 1.43
C GLY A 8 9.26 -2.74 0.16
N VAL A 9 8.58 -3.44 -0.76
CA VAL A 9 8.01 -2.82 -1.98
C VAL A 9 6.50 -2.77 -1.86
N SER A 10 5.92 -1.58 -1.93
CA SER A 10 4.47 -1.40 -2.01
C SER A 10 3.97 -1.48 -3.44
N GLY A 11 2.82 -2.10 -3.65
CA GLY A 11 2.16 -2.11 -4.96
C GLY A 11 1.91 -0.69 -5.50
N GLY A 12 1.62 0.27 -4.63
CA GLY A 12 1.49 1.67 -4.96
C GLY A 12 2.80 2.29 -5.47
N THR A 13 3.94 1.97 -4.84
CA THR A 13 5.25 2.44 -5.30
C THR A 13 5.58 1.93 -6.71
N VAL A 14 5.27 0.66 -6.98
CA VAL A 14 5.43 0.08 -8.33
C VAL A 14 4.49 0.74 -9.32
N ALA A 15 3.24 1.01 -8.96
CA ALA A 15 2.28 1.70 -9.82
C ALA A 15 2.76 3.11 -10.20
N VAL A 16 3.35 3.86 -9.24
CA VAL A 16 3.95 5.17 -9.52
C VAL A 16 5.17 5.03 -10.44
N ALA A 17 6.07 4.09 -10.16
CA ALA A 17 7.24 3.83 -10.99
C ALA A 17 6.85 3.41 -12.42
N ALA A 18 5.75 2.67 -12.57
CA ALA A 18 5.19 2.32 -13.87
C ALA A 18 4.49 3.50 -14.58
N GLY A 19 4.11 4.56 -13.85
CA GLY A 19 3.34 5.69 -14.37
C GLY A 19 1.83 5.48 -14.38
N GLU A 20 1.34 4.38 -13.79
CA GLU A 20 -0.08 3.99 -13.78
C GLU A 20 -0.85 4.47 -12.56
N PHE A 21 -0.17 5.01 -11.56
CA PHE A 21 -0.78 5.36 -10.28
C PHE A 21 -1.93 6.36 -10.40
N GLU A 22 -1.74 7.43 -11.17
CA GLU A 22 -2.80 8.45 -11.37
C GLU A 22 -3.95 7.90 -12.22
N SER A 23 -3.70 6.96 -13.13
CA SER A 23 -4.74 6.26 -13.89
C SER A 23 -5.62 5.39 -12.99
N ILE A 24 -4.99 4.68 -12.03
CA ILE A 24 -5.69 3.91 -11.01
C ILE A 24 -6.55 4.81 -10.14
N LEU A 25 -5.99 5.93 -9.63
CA LEU A 25 -6.74 6.88 -8.80
C LEU A 25 -7.95 7.46 -9.56
N ARG A 26 -7.76 7.87 -10.82
CA ARG A 26 -8.84 8.37 -11.66
C ARG A 26 -9.92 7.32 -11.90
N ALA A 27 -9.54 6.08 -12.20
CA ALA A 27 -10.51 5.01 -12.40
C ALA A 27 -11.34 4.73 -11.14
N VAL A 28 -10.72 4.75 -9.95
CA VAL A 28 -11.42 4.59 -8.68
C VAL A 28 -12.35 5.78 -8.39
N ASN A 29 -11.87 7.00 -8.59
CA ASN A 29 -12.63 8.23 -8.28
C ASN A 29 -13.82 8.45 -9.23
N ASN A 30 -13.67 8.02 -10.49
CA ASN A 30 -14.71 8.16 -11.51
C ASN A 30 -15.63 6.93 -11.62
N LEU A 31 -15.58 6.02 -10.65
CA LEU A 31 -16.37 4.78 -10.68
C LEU A 31 -17.87 5.04 -10.84
N PHE A 32 -18.38 6.14 -10.26
CA PHE A 32 -19.79 6.52 -10.33
C PHE A 32 -20.10 7.57 -11.39
N SER A 33 -19.12 8.38 -11.81
CA SER A 33 -19.30 9.46 -12.80
C SER A 33 -19.03 9.00 -14.25
N ALA A 34 -18.07 8.10 -14.46
CA ALA A 34 -17.74 7.50 -15.75
C ALA A 34 -17.59 5.97 -15.62
N PRO A 35 -18.67 5.23 -15.29
CA PRO A 35 -18.57 3.82 -14.92
C PRO A 35 -17.97 2.93 -16.03
N LYS A 36 -18.31 3.16 -17.30
CA LYS A 36 -17.83 2.33 -18.41
C LYS A 36 -16.31 2.38 -18.55
N GLU A 37 -15.71 3.56 -18.47
CA GLU A 37 -14.26 3.76 -18.58
C GLU A 37 -13.53 3.19 -17.36
N SER A 38 -14.06 3.49 -16.17
CA SER A 38 -13.52 3.01 -14.89
C SER A 38 -13.56 1.49 -14.80
N PHE A 39 -14.71 0.88 -15.09
CA PHE A 39 -14.82 -0.58 -15.13
C PHE A 39 -13.92 -1.20 -16.20
N GLY A 40 -13.85 -0.63 -17.40
CA GLY A 40 -12.97 -1.12 -18.46
C GLY A 40 -11.50 -1.18 -18.03
N TYR A 41 -11.02 -0.13 -17.35
CA TYR A 41 -9.66 -0.09 -16.81
C TYR A 41 -9.47 -1.07 -15.64
N LEU A 42 -10.36 -1.04 -14.65
CA LEU A 42 -10.23 -1.85 -13.44
C LEU A 42 -10.40 -3.36 -13.71
N CYS A 43 -11.26 -3.75 -14.67
CA CYS A 43 -11.43 -5.14 -15.08
C CYS A 43 -10.18 -5.74 -15.74
N VAL A 44 -9.29 -4.93 -16.28
CA VAL A 44 -7.98 -5.39 -16.77
C VAL A 44 -6.93 -5.31 -15.68
N PHE A 45 -6.92 -4.20 -14.95
CA PHE A 45 -5.90 -3.94 -13.92
C PHE A 45 -5.98 -4.93 -12.74
N ILE A 46 -7.18 -5.16 -12.17
CA ILE A 46 -7.35 -6.00 -10.98
C ILE A 46 -6.97 -7.47 -11.25
N PRO A 47 -7.46 -8.13 -12.31
CA PRO A 47 -7.03 -9.49 -12.63
C PRO A 47 -5.54 -9.58 -12.97
N GLY A 48 -5.00 -8.59 -13.70
CA GLY A 48 -3.57 -8.53 -13.99
C GLY A 48 -2.71 -8.37 -12.73
N ALA A 49 -3.17 -7.58 -11.76
CA ALA A 49 -2.52 -7.43 -10.47
C ALA A 49 -2.59 -8.74 -9.65
N ALA A 50 -3.75 -9.39 -9.64
CA ALA A 50 -3.95 -10.67 -8.96
C ALA A 50 -3.07 -11.77 -9.55
N LEU A 51 -3.04 -11.90 -10.87
CA LEU A 51 -2.17 -12.84 -11.60
C LEU A 51 -0.69 -12.59 -11.30
N GLY A 52 -0.25 -11.33 -11.36
CA GLY A 52 1.12 -10.96 -11.02
C GLY A 52 1.49 -11.32 -9.57
N CYS A 53 0.54 -11.18 -8.63
CA CYS A 53 0.72 -11.59 -7.25
C CYS A 53 0.90 -13.12 -7.14
N VAL A 54 -0.02 -13.90 -7.74
CA VAL A 54 0.03 -15.37 -7.72
C VAL A 54 1.32 -15.89 -8.35
N CYS A 55 1.71 -15.35 -9.50
CA CYS A 55 2.94 -15.76 -10.18
C CYS A 55 4.21 -15.42 -9.39
N ALA A 56 4.19 -14.36 -8.57
CA ALA A 56 5.37 -13.93 -7.82
C ALA A 56 5.54 -14.63 -6.46
N VAL A 57 4.44 -15.09 -5.84
CA VAL A 57 4.47 -15.67 -4.48
C VAL A 57 5.41 -16.87 -4.38
N TYR A 58 5.28 -17.84 -5.29
CA TYR A 58 6.09 -19.07 -5.23
C TYR A 58 7.59 -18.81 -5.48
N PRO A 59 7.99 -18.09 -6.55
CA PRO A 59 9.40 -17.75 -6.75
C PRO A 59 9.99 -16.93 -5.61
N ALA A 60 9.26 -15.95 -5.08
CA ALA A 60 9.73 -15.13 -3.97
C ALA A 60 9.96 -15.95 -2.71
N ARG A 61 9.01 -16.83 -2.35
CA ARG A 61 9.15 -17.74 -1.21
C ARG A 61 10.32 -18.72 -1.38
N ALA A 62 10.46 -19.30 -2.56
CA ALA A 62 11.58 -20.21 -2.87
C ALA A 62 12.93 -19.49 -2.77
N PHE A 63 13.01 -18.24 -3.25
CA PHE A 63 14.23 -17.44 -3.17
C PHE A 63 14.57 -17.05 -1.73
N ILE A 64 13.57 -16.64 -0.92
CA ILE A 64 13.77 -16.35 0.51
C ILE A 64 14.26 -17.60 1.25
N ALA A 65 13.68 -18.77 0.98
CA ALA A 65 14.04 -20.02 1.63
C ALA A 65 15.46 -20.51 1.25
N ALA A 66 15.85 -20.33 -0.03
CA ALA A 66 17.14 -20.78 -0.54
C ALA A 66 18.30 -19.86 -0.14
N ALA A 67 18.09 -18.54 -0.12
CA ALA A 67 19.13 -17.55 0.12
C ALA A 67 18.58 -16.29 0.80
N PRO A 68 18.26 -16.32 2.11
CA PRO A 68 17.59 -15.21 2.80
C PRO A 68 18.32 -13.87 2.67
N SER A 69 19.64 -13.86 2.88
CA SER A 69 20.45 -12.63 2.80
C SER A 69 20.48 -12.05 1.38
N ALA A 70 20.62 -12.90 0.37
CA ALA A 70 20.63 -12.49 -1.02
C ALA A 70 19.23 -11.97 -1.45
N ALA A 71 18.16 -12.60 -0.96
CA ALA A 71 16.79 -12.17 -1.19
C ALA A 71 16.55 -10.77 -0.62
N ASN A 72 16.95 -10.51 0.62
CA ASN A 72 16.81 -9.19 1.26
C ASN A 72 17.59 -8.11 0.50
N ILE A 73 18.83 -8.38 0.09
CA ILE A 73 19.62 -7.44 -0.71
C ILE A 73 18.95 -7.16 -2.06
N CYS A 74 18.47 -8.21 -2.73
CA CYS A 74 17.78 -8.08 -4.01
C CYS A 74 16.48 -7.25 -3.86
N PHE A 75 15.67 -7.53 -2.86
CA PHE A 75 14.43 -6.80 -2.60
C PHE A 75 14.68 -5.34 -2.24
N PHE A 76 15.72 -5.08 -1.45
CA PHE A 76 16.16 -3.72 -1.14
C PHE A 76 16.61 -2.97 -2.41
N ALA A 77 17.40 -3.62 -3.26
CA ALA A 77 17.83 -3.03 -4.53
C ALA A 77 16.64 -2.72 -5.46
N VAL A 78 15.66 -3.62 -5.55
CA VAL A 78 14.41 -3.39 -6.30
C VAL A 78 13.62 -2.23 -5.72
N SER A 79 13.52 -2.13 -4.39
CA SER A 79 12.84 -1.02 -3.72
C SER A 79 13.52 0.32 -4.01
N LEU A 80 14.85 0.38 -3.96
CA LEU A 80 15.61 1.58 -4.31
C LEU A 80 15.42 1.95 -5.78
N LEU A 81 15.45 0.98 -6.69
CA LEU A 81 15.21 1.22 -8.12
C LEU A 81 13.79 1.78 -8.36
N CYS A 82 12.77 1.17 -7.76
CA CYS A 82 11.40 1.68 -7.83
C CYS A 82 11.29 3.10 -7.28
N THR A 83 12.00 3.39 -6.18
CA THR A 83 12.05 4.72 -5.58
C THR A 83 12.75 5.74 -6.50
N ALA A 84 13.86 5.36 -7.13
CA ALA A 84 14.56 6.21 -8.10
C ALA A 84 13.67 6.51 -9.33
N LEU A 85 12.99 5.50 -9.87
CA LEU A 85 12.03 5.68 -10.97
C LEU A 85 10.83 6.53 -10.55
N PHE A 86 10.36 6.37 -9.32
CA PHE A 86 9.32 7.22 -8.73
C PHE A 86 9.74 8.69 -8.75
N VAL A 87 10.93 9.01 -8.22
CA VAL A 87 11.46 10.39 -8.20
C VAL A 87 11.56 10.95 -9.62
N TYR A 88 12.19 10.21 -10.52
CA TYR A 88 12.41 10.63 -11.89
C TYR A 88 11.10 10.94 -12.63
N LYS A 89 10.10 10.05 -12.53
CA LYS A 89 8.83 10.21 -13.25
C LYS A 89 7.87 11.22 -12.61
N SER A 90 7.89 11.34 -11.26
CA SER A 90 6.88 12.14 -10.55
C SER A 90 7.31 13.58 -10.28
N ILE A 91 8.57 13.81 -9.94
CA ILE A 91 9.06 15.10 -9.43
C ILE A 91 10.20 15.68 -10.28
N GLY A 92 10.86 14.87 -11.12
CA GLY A 92 11.98 15.32 -11.94
C GLY A 92 13.10 15.97 -11.11
N LEU A 93 13.46 15.38 -9.97
CA LEU A 93 14.47 15.85 -9.01
C LEU A 93 14.13 17.16 -8.26
N ALA A 94 12.96 17.77 -8.49
CA ALA A 94 12.54 19.00 -7.80
C ALA A 94 11.83 18.67 -6.47
N VAL A 95 12.57 18.12 -5.50
CA VAL A 95 12.06 17.71 -4.18
C VAL A 95 11.85 18.92 -3.28
N LYS A 96 10.73 18.95 -2.55
CA LYS A 96 10.47 19.91 -1.47
C LYS A 96 10.98 19.32 -0.14
N PRO A 97 12.09 19.80 0.43
CA PRO A 97 12.78 19.14 1.55
C PRO A 97 11.93 19.09 2.82
N LEU A 98 11.16 20.14 3.11
CA LEU A 98 10.29 20.15 4.29
C LEU A 98 9.21 19.07 4.25
N LEU A 99 8.59 18.85 3.09
CA LEU A 99 7.56 17.82 2.91
C LEU A 99 8.17 16.41 2.87
N LEU A 100 9.38 16.27 2.33
CA LEU A 100 10.14 15.03 2.42
C LEU A 100 10.41 14.65 3.89
N LEU A 101 10.92 15.60 4.69
CA LEU A 101 11.17 15.38 6.11
C LEU A 101 9.88 15.07 6.89
N ALA A 102 8.78 15.74 6.55
CA ALA A 102 7.47 15.43 7.14
C ALA A 102 7.03 13.99 6.80
N GLY A 103 7.25 13.54 5.58
CA GLY A 103 6.98 12.15 5.17
C GLY A 103 7.84 11.14 5.92
N ILE A 104 9.13 11.41 6.08
CA ILE A 104 10.05 10.58 6.89
C ILE A 104 9.58 10.54 8.34
N ALA A 105 9.26 11.69 8.94
CA ALA A 105 8.84 11.77 10.33
C ALA A 105 7.54 11.00 10.60
N THR A 106 6.54 11.12 9.70
CA THR A 106 5.26 10.41 9.86
C THR A 106 5.42 8.91 9.67
N ALA A 107 6.24 8.45 8.72
CA ALA A 107 6.52 7.04 8.55
C ALA A 107 7.29 6.46 9.75
N SER A 108 8.31 7.18 10.23
CA SER A 108 9.08 6.77 11.42
C SER A 108 8.20 6.70 12.66
N LEU A 109 7.26 7.65 12.83
CA LEU A 109 6.28 7.61 13.92
C LEU A 109 5.34 6.42 13.78
N PHE A 110 4.88 6.11 12.57
CA PHE A 110 4.04 4.94 12.32
C PHE A 110 4.78 3.62 12.63
N LEU A 111 6.04 3.50 12.21
CA LEU A 111 6.88 2.36 12.53
C LEU A 111 7.14 2.24 14.03
N ALA A 112 7.48 3.35 14.69
CA ALA A 112 7.69 3.36 16.15
C ALA A 112 6.43 2.99 16.93
N ALA A 113 5.27 3.51 16.52
CA ALA A 113 3.98 3.14 17.13
C ALA A 113 3.70 1.64 16.99
N ARG A 114 4.06 1.02 15.87
CA ARG A 114 3.94 -0.41 15.65
C ARG A 114 4.79 -1.23 16.64
N TYR A 115 6.04 -0.82 16.90
CA TYR A 115 6.94 -1.51 17.83
C TYR A 115 6.57 -1.30 19.31
N LEU A 116 6.03 -0.11 19.62
CA LEU A 116 5.75 0.28 21.00
C LEU A 116 4.32 -0.07 21.46
N CYS A 117 3.35 -0.02 20.54
CA CYS A 117 1.93 -0.11 20.83
C CYS A 117 1.29 -1.30 20.09
N GLY A 118 1.85 -2.52 20.21
CA GLY A 118 1.17 -3.71 19.69
C GLY A 118 -0.27 -3.78 20.24
N ILE A 119 -1.28 -3.56 19.38
CA ILE A 119 -2.68 -3.66 19.78
C ILE A 119 -3.02 -5.14 19.87
N SER A 120 -2.98 -5.69 21.07
CA SER A 120 -3.39 -7.05 21.40
C SER A 120 -4.88 -7.15 21.80
N ALA A 121 -5.67 -6.11 21.55
CA ALA A 121 -7.09 -6.12 21.85
C ALA A 121 -7.83 -6.95 20.77
N GLU A 122 -8.63 -7.92 21.19
CA GLU A 122 -9.56 -8.61 20.28
C GLU A 122 -10.57 -7.62 19.69
N ILE A 123 -10.38 -7.26 18.44
CA ILE A 123 -11.30 -6.39 17.70
C ILE A 123 -12.48 -7.24 17.22
N THR A 124 -13.55 -7.24 17.99
CA THR A 124 -14.78 -8.02 17.71
C THR A 124 -15.94 -7.12 17.28
N SER A 125 -15.93 -5.84 17.65
CA SER A 125 -16.98 -4.90 17.29
C SER A 125 -17.00 -4.62 15.78
N PRO A 126 -18.15 -4.76 15.08
CA PRO A 126 -18.28 -4.46 13.66
C PRO A 126 -17.87 -3.01 13.30
N ILE A 127 -18.12 -2.06 14.19
CA ILE A 127 -17.74 -0.64 13.99
C ILE A 127 -16.21 -0.49 14.01
N LEU A 128 -15.53 -1.16 14.96
CA LEU A 128 -14.08 -1.14 15.02
C LEU A 128 -13.45 -1.87 13.81
N ILE A 129 -14.04 -3.01 13.39
CA ILE A 129 -13.61 -3.72 12.18
C ILE A 129 -13.75 -2.82 10.95
N PHE A 130 -14.86 -2.10 10.82
CA PHE A 130 -15.07 -1.12 9.76
C PHE A 130 -14.01 -0.01 9.82
N ALA A 131 -13.74 0.56 10.99
CA ALA A 131 -12.74 1.61 11.17
C ALA A 131 -11.33 1.12 10.80
N VAL A 132 -10.97 -0.11 11.19
CA VAL A 132 -9.71 -0.74 10.74
C VAL A 132 -9.70 -0.90 9.22
N GLY A 133 -10.82 -1.30 8.61
CA GLY A 133 -10.96 -1.35 7.15
C GLY A 133 -10.66 -0.02 6.48
N VAL A 134 -11.14 1.08 7.04
CA VAL A 134 -10.82 2.44 6.55
C VAL A 134 -9.32 2.74 6.64
N VAL A 135 -8.67 2.37 7.75
CA VAL A 135 -7.21 2.56 7.89
C VAL A 135 -6.43 1.67 6.91
N LEU A 136 -6.87 0.42 6.72
CA LEU A 136 -6.29 -0.49 5.71
C LEU A 136 -6.40 0.06 4.29
N ALA A 137 -7.48 0.79 3.99
CA ALA A 137 -7.63 1.45 2.70
C ALA A 137 -6.55 2.52 2.45
N ALA A 138 -6.09 3.23 3.50
CA ALA A 138 -4.94 4.11 3.36
C ALA A 138 -3.69 3.36 2.92
N ALA A 139 -3.47 2.14 3.45
CA ALA A 139 -2.35 1.28 3.04
C ALA A 139 -2.46 0.77 1.59
N LEU A 140 -3.68 0.68 1.05
CA LEU A 140 -3.89 0.33 -0.37
C LEU A 140 -3.63 1.50 -1.30
N VAL A 141 -4.04 2.71 -0.89
CA VAL A 141 -3.98 3.92 -1.72
C VAL A 141 -2.62 4.60 -1.62
N LEU A 142 -2.02 4.65 -0.43
CA LEU A 142 -0.73 5.32 -0.23
C LEU A 142 0.43 4.40 -0.66
N PRO A 143 1.31 4.88 -1.55
CA PRO A 143 2.56 4.17 -1.83
C PRO A 143 3.39 4.01 -0.56
N ALA A 144 4.07 2.89 -0.43
CA ALA A 144 4.95 2.53 0.69
C ALA A 144 4.30 1.99 1.97
N VAL A 145 3.01 2.15 2.18
CA VAL A 145 2.34 1.51 3.31
C VAL A 145 2.02 0.05 2.95
N SER A 146 2.49 -0.88 3.79
CA SER A 146 2.21 -2.31 3.59
C SER A 146 0.86 -2.69 4.20
N PHE A 147 -0.01 -3.27 3.38
CA PHE A 147 -1.31 -3.78 3.80
C PHE A 147 -1.19 -4.88 4.87
N SER A 148 -0.28 -5.83 4.65
CA SER A 148 -0.05 -6.94 5.58
C SER A 148 0.47 -6.47 6.94
N TYR A 149 1.38 -5.49 6.93
CA TYR A 149 1.87 -4.90 8.17
C TYR A 149 0.81 -4.13 8.93
N THR A 150 -0.09 -3.45 8.22
CA THR A 150 -1.22 -2.77 8.88
C THR A 150 -2.17 -3.78 9.53
N LEU A 151 -2.43 -4.93 8.89
CA LEU A 151 -3.18 -6.02 9.50
C LEU A 151 -2.49 -6.58 10.75
N LEU A 152 -1.16 -6.78 10.71
CA LEU A 152 -0.37 -7.22 11.85
C LEU A 152 -0.44 -6.22 13.01
N PHE A 153 -0.36 -4.92 12.73
CA PHE A 153 -0.47 -3.87 13.74
C PHE A 153 -1.79 -3.95 14.52
N PHE A 154 -2.90 -4.25 13.83
CA PHE A 154 -4.21 -4.41 14.47
C PHE A 154 -4.47 -5.83 15.01
N GLY A 155 -3.49 -6.75 14.94
CA GLY A 155 -3.68 -8.14 15.37
C GLY A 155 -4.67 -8.94 14.51
N LEU A 156 -5.02 -8.46 13.32
CA LEU A 156 -6.03 -9.05 12.45
C LEU A 156 -5.44 -9.91 11.32
N TYR A 157 -4.12 -10.05 11.25
CA TYR A 157 -3.46 -10.78 10.14
C TYR A 157 -3.88 -12.26 10.10
N GLU A 158 -3.72 -12.98 11.23
CA GLU A 158 -4.07 -14.40 11.32
C GLU A 158 -5.57 -14.62 11.11
N LYS A 159 -6.40 -13.75 11.70
CA LYS A 159 -7.84 -13.79 11.49
C LYS A 159 -8.21 -13.58 10.02
N SER A 160 -7.59 -12.62 9.35
CA SER A 160 -7.82 -12.38 7.92
C SER A 160 -7.40 -13.57 7.05
N LEU A 161 -6.32 -14.28 7.41
CA LEU A 161 -5.90 -15.51 6.72
C LEU A 161 -6.91 -16.65 6.94
N SER A 162 -7.42 -16.83 8.16
CA SER A 162 -8.39 -17.87 8.45
C SER A 162 -9.72 -17.69 7.70
N MET A 163 -10.08 -16.43 7.35
CA MET A 163 -11.28 -16.14 6.56
C MET A 163 -11.24 -16.69 5.12
N ILE A 164 -10.06 -17.08 4.63
CA ILE A 164 -9.91 -17.73 3.33
C ILE A 164 -10.48 -19.15 3.39
N SER A 165 -10.29 -19.84 4.51
CA SER A 165 -10.72 -21.25 4.70
C SER A 165 -12.08 -21.35 5.38
N ALA A 166 -12.41 -20.42 6.28
CA ALA A 166 -13.66 -20.39 7.04
C ALA A 166 -14.20 -18.95 7.07
N PRO A 167 -14.91 -18.51 6.03
CA PRO A 167 -15.39 -17.12 5.91
C PRO A 167 -16.48 -16.80 6.95
N GLU A 168 -16.25 -15.77 7.78
CA GLU A 168 -17.22 -15.22 8.73
C GLU A 168 -17.78 -13.90 8.18
N PRO A 169 -19.05 -13.86 7.75
CA PRO A 169 -19.66 -12.64 7.20
C PRO A 169 -19.64 -11.47 8.16
N GLY A 170 -19.78 -11.73 9.47
CA GLY A 170 -19.75 -10.71 10.52
C GLY A 170 -18.40 -9.97 10.63
N PHE A 171 -17.32 -10.58 10.18
CA PHE A 171 -15.99 -9.96 10.10
C PHE A 171 -15.74 -9.38 8.70
N ILE A 172 -15.99 -10.17 7.66
CA ILE A 172 -15.64 -9.80 6.27
C ILE A 172 -16.45 -8.59 5.79
N LEU A 173 -17.76 -8.53 6.07
CA LEU A 173 -18.58 -7.45 5.55
C LEU A 173 -18.22 -6.07 6.11
N PRO A 174 -18.07 -5.88 7.45
CA PRO A 174 -17.62 -4.59 7.97
C PRO A 174 -16.23 -4.21 7.48
N LEU A 175 -15.29 -5.16 7.42
CA LEU A 175 -13.93 -4.92 6.94
C LEU A 175 -13.92 -4.47 5.48
N ALA A 176 -14.61 -5.21 4.61
CA ALA A 176 -14.72 -4.88 3.19
C ALA A 176 -15.42 -3.53 2.97
N ALA A 177 -16.50 -3.25 3.69
CA ALA A 177 -17.18 -1.96 3.62
C ALA A 177 -16.27 -0.80 4.04
N GLY A 178 -15.48 -0.99 5.10
CA GLY A 178 -14.48 -0.03 5.54
C GLY A 178 -13.38 0.20 4.49
N ILE A 179 -12.85 -0.88 3.91
CA ILE A 179 -11.85 -0.80 2.84
C ILE A 179 -12.41 -0.05 1.62
N ILE A 180 -13.63 -0.36 1.19
CA ILE A 180 -14.25 0.32 0.03
C ILE A 180 -14.46 1.80 0.33
N ALA A 181 -15.07 2.15 1.47
CA ALA A 181 -15.33 3.52 1.87
C ALA A 181 -14.01 4.32 2.01
N GLY A 182 -13.02 3.74 2.68
CA GLY A 182 -11.72 4.34 2.85
C GLY A 182 -10.96 4.53 1.52
N THR A 183 -11.01 3.54 0.63
CA THR A 183 -10.36 3.64 -0.69
C THR A 183 -10.95 4.80 -1.50
N LEU A 184 -12.27 4.95 -1.52
CA LEU A 184 -12.94 6.07 -2.19
C LEU A 184 -12.60 7.42 -1.54
N ALA A 185 -12.50 7.49 -0.23
CA ALA A 185 -12.16 8.71 0.49
C ALA A 185 -10.68 9.10 0.28
N PHE A 186 -9.76 8.17 0.50
CA PHE A 186 -8.32 8.44 0.36
C PHE A 186 -7.89 8.67 -1.08
N SER A 187 -8.49 7.99 -2.06
CA SER A 187 -8.18 8.23 -3.47
C SER A 187 -8.59 9.63 -3.92
N LYS A 188 -9.75 10.14 -3.50
CA LYS A 188 -10.19 11.52 -3.75
C LYS A 188 -9.29 12.53 -3.06
N LEU A 189 -8.95 12.29 -1.79
CA LEU A 189 -8.04 13.15 -1.04
C LEU A 189 -6.67 13.24 -1.75
N LEU A 190 -6.11 12.12 -2.14
CA LEU A 190 -4.79 12.06 -2.77
C LEU A 190 -4.79 12.70 -4.15
N GLU A 191 -5.83 12.47 -4.97
CA GLU A 191 -6.00 13.15 -6.25
C GLU A 191 -6.10 14.67 -6.08
N GLY A 192 -6.86 15.13 -5.08
CA GLY A 192 -6.96 16.55 -4.73
C GLY A 192 -5.63 17.15 -4.29
N LEU A 193 -4.83 16.42 -3.51
CA LEU A 193 -3.49 16.86 -3.10
C LEU A 193 -2.52 16.90 -4.30
N ILE A 194 -2.54 15.91 -5.17
CA ILE A 194 -1.71 15.85 -6.37
C ILE A 194 -2.08 16.98 -7.34
N SER A 195 -3.35 17.26 -7.54
CA SER A 195 -3.81 18.34 -8.42
C SER A 195 -3.44 19.73 -7.89
N ARG A 196 -3.42 19.92 -6.56
CA ARG A 196 -3.09 21.20 -5.92
C ARG A 196 -1.58 21.46 -5.85
N ASP A 197 -0.82 20.46 -5.45
CA ASP A 197 0.65 20.53 -5.35
C ASP A 197 1.27 19.16 -5.60
N ARG A 198 1.43 18.82 -6.88
CA ARG A 198 2.02 17.55 -7.32
C ARG A 198 3.40 17.30 -6.70
N ARG A 199 4.28 18.32 -6.76
CA ARG A 199 5.65 18.20 -6.24
C ARG A 199 5.69 17.99 -4.74
N GLY A 200 4.87 18.74 -4.01
CA GLY A 200 4.79 18.61 -2.56
C GLY A 200 4.26 17.25 -2.14
N THR A 201 3.16 16.82 -2.74
CA THR A 201 2.54 15.52 -2.44
C THR A 201 3.51 14.37 -2.69
N TYR A 202 4.16 14.35 -3.85
CA TYR A 202 5.13 13.30 -4.16
C TYR A 202 6.42 13.40 -3.34
N SER A 203 6.83 14.61 -2.90
CA SER A 203 7.95 14.75 -1.97
C SER A 203 7.65 14.13 -0.61
N TYR A 204 6.43 14.35 -0.10
CA TYR A 204 5.95 13.72 1.14
C TYR A 204 5.91 12.19 1.01
N VAL A 205 5.29 11.69 -0.06
CA VAL A 205 5.21 10.24 -0.35
C VAL A 205 6.62 9.63 -0.47
N LEU A 206 7.55 10.32 -1.13
CA LEU A 206 8.94 9.88 -1.23
C LEU A 206 9.60 9.74 0.15
N GLY A 207 9.40 10.71 1.04
CA GLY A 207 9.90 10.64 2.41
C GLY A 207 9.35 9.43 3.16
N PHE A 208 8.06 9.16 2.97
CA PHE A 208 7.40 7.98 3.55
C PHE A 208 7.99 6.67 2.99
N VAL A 209 8.18 6.57 1.67
CA VAL A 209 8.81 5.41 1.00
C VAL A 209 10.22 5.15 1.55
N LEU A 210 11.05 6.20 1.64
CA LEU A 210 12.44 6.08 2.11
C LEU A 210 12.52 5.56 3.55
N ALA A 211 11.66 6.07 4.43
CA ALA A 211 11.60 5.59 5.81
C ALA A 211 11.10 4.14 5.90
N SER A 212 10.12 3.76 5.08
CA SER A 212 9.59 2.39 5.04
C SER A 212 10.59 1.38 4.47
N CYS A 213 11.55 1.80 3.64
CA CYS A 213 12.62 0.91 3.17
C CYS A 213 13.54 0.43 4.31
N ALA A 214 13.65 1.19 5.40
CA ALA A 214 14.42 0.78 6.57
C ALA A 214 13.80 -0.45 7.28
N ASP A 215 12.50 -0.66 7.16
CA ASP A 215 11.77 -1.80 7.77
C ASP A 215 12.17 -3.18 7.16
N ILE A 216 12.85 -3.19 6.01
CA ILE A 216 13.36 -4.45 5.40
C ILE A 216 14.45 -5.10 6.26
N PHE A 217 15.18 -4.30 7.04
CA PHE A 217 16.31 -4.75 7.85
C PHE A 217 15.98 -4.87 9.35
N LEU A 218 14.77 -4.50 9.76
CA LEU A 218 14.26 -4.62 11.12
C LEU A 218 13.39 -5.86 11.30
#